data_41ab28ddcc7c10d1e262317f5c99a16b
#
_entry.id   41ab28ddcc7c10d1e262317f5c99a16b
#
_cell.length_a   1.000
_cell.length_b   1.000
_cell.length_c   1.000
_cell.angle_alpha   90.00
_cell.angle_beta   90.00
_cell.angle_gamma   90.00
#
_symmetry.space_group_name_H-M   'P 1'
#
loop_
_entity.id
_entity.type
_entity.pdbx_description
1 polymer ?
#
loop_
_entity_poly.entity_id
_entity_poly.type
_entity_poly.pdbx_seq_one_letter_code
_entity_poly.pdbx_strand_id
1 'polypeptide(L)'
;DDSLIVISGTTAETYLLKEYPDIPLQKYDSYANAKNALENGNGVAWANDNTEVIAFALQNEGYTVGIPTLGSQDTIAPAVTKGNETLLNWINDEIKALGEEQFFHKDYEETLVDTYGADYEDSLVVEGGEVAAQ
;
A
#
# COMPACT_ATOMS: atom_id res chain seq x y z
N ASP A 1 0.02 20.54 -17.95
CA ASP A 1 1.14 20.24 -17.03
C ASP A 1 0.79 18.95 -16.27
N ASP A 2 1.52 17.88 -16.60
CA ASP A 2 1.26 16.55 -16.05
C ASP A 2 1.80 16.49 -14.62
N SER A 3 0.93 16.66 -13.63
CA SER A 3 1.27 16.59 -12.20
C SER A 3 0.75 15.30 -11.58
N LEU A 4 1.48 14.78 -10.57
CA LEU A 4 1.05 13.66 -9.76
C LEU A 4 0.35 14.15 -8.48
N ILE A 5 -0.71 13.46 -8.10
CA ILE A 5 -1.43 13.71 -6.85
C ILE A 5 -0.78 12.85 -5.75
N VAL A 6 -0.49 13.45 -4.61
CA VAL A 6 0.04 12.77 -3.41
C VAL A 6 -0.67 13.29 -2.16
N ILE A 7 -0.62 12.50 -1.09
CA ILE A 7 -1.04 12.94 0.23
C ILE A 7 0.18 13.43 1.00
N SER A 8 0.07 14.60 1.61
CA SER A 8 1.16 15.23 2.37
C SER A 8 1.61 14.36 3.55
N GLY A 9 2.90 14.19 3.70
CA GLY A 9 3.51 13.43 4.80
C GLY A 9 3.56 11.92 4.58
N THR A 10 3.19 11.43 3.39
CA THR A 10 3.25 10.00 3.06
C THR A 10 4.63 9.56 2.55
N THR A 11 4.88 8.25 2.56
CA THR A 11 6.09 7.66 1.97
C THR A 11 6.14 7.88 0.46
N ALA A 12 4.99 7.87 -0.22
CA ALA A 12 4.89 8.18 -1.65
C ALA A 12 5.37 9.61 -1.97
N GLU A 13 4.93 10.61 -1.20
CA GLU A 13 5.43 11.99 -1.35
C GLU A 13 6.96 12.06 -1.17
N THR A 14 7.45 11.47 -0.07
CA THR A 14 8.88 11.49 0.25
C THR A 14 9.73 10.84 -0.83
N TYR A 15 9.28 9.69 -1.33
CA TYR A 15 9.96 8.95 -2.40
C TYR A 15 10.00 9.78 -3.69
N LEU A 16 8.87 10.32 -4.14
CA LEU A 16 8.80 11.09 -5.38
C LEU A 16 9.63 12.37 -5.31
N LEU A 17 9.62 13.08 -4.20
CA LEU A 17 10.45 14.28 -4.02
C LEU A 17 11.95 13.97 -4.07
N LYS A 18 12.36 12.78 -3.62
CA LYS A 18 13.76 12.36 -3.60
C LYS A 18 14.23 11.85 -4.95
N GLU A 19 13.48 10.92 -5.54
CA GLU A 19 13.92 10.20 -6.74
C GLU A 19 13.51 10.89 -8.06
N TYR A 20 12.43 11.69 -8.02
CA TYR A 20 11.86 12.38 -9.18
C TYR A 20 11.56 13.86 -8.87
N PRO A 21 12.55 14.66 -8.47
CA PRO A 21 12.34 16.03 -7.99
C PRO A 21 11.75 16.98 -9.05
N ASP A 22 11.89 16.65 -10.32
CA ASP A 22 11.39 17.46 -11.44
C ASP A 22 9.92 17.22 -11.78
N ILE A 23 9.28 16.20 -11.19
CA ILE A 23 7.86 15.92 -11.41
C ILE A 23 7.01 16.84 -10.53
N PRO A 24 6.09 17.63 -11.11
CA PRO A 24 5.21 18.49 -10.33
C PRO A 24 4.28 17.64 -9.44
N LEU A 25 4.26 17.90 -8.13
CA LEU A 25 3.37 17.24 -7.18
C LEU A 25 2.26 18.18 -6.72
N GLN A 26 1.01 17.71 -6.79
CA GLN A 26 -0.13 18.31 -6.13
C GLN A 26 -0.38 17.58 -4.81
N LYS A 27 -0.25 18.32 -3.71
CA LYS A 27 -0.29 17.76 -2.35
C LYS A 27 -1.64 18.03 -1.71
N TYR A 28 -2.25 16.98 -1.22
CA TYR A 28 -3.53 17.04 -0.51
C TYR A 28 -3.36 16.55 0.93
N ASP A 29 -4.28 16.93 1.80
CA ASP A 29 -4.24 16.63 3.24
C ASP A 29 -5.04 15.37 3.62
N SER A 30 -5.81 14.82 2.68
CA SER A 30 -6.65 13.66 2.93
C SER A 30 -6.88 12.81 1.67
N TYR A 31 -7.23 11.54 1.88
CA TYR A 31 -7.63 10.61 0.82
C TYR A 31 -8.81 11.13 0.02
N ALA A 32 -9.83 11.67 0.68
CA ALA A 32 -11.02 12.20 0.02
C ALA A 32 -10.67 13.35 -0.94
N ASN A 33 -9.81 14.27 -0.51
CA ASN A 33 -9.38 15.40 -1.34
C ASN A 33 -8.51 14.95 -2.51
N ALA A 34 -7.61 13.97 -2.31
CA ALA A 34 -6.79 13.39 -3.37
C ALA A 34 -7.64 12.66 -4.43
N LYS A 35 -8.60 11.84 -4.00
CA LYS A 35 -9.56 11.16 -4.89
C LYS A 35 -10.39 12.16 -5.71
N ASN A 36 -10.98 13.14 -5.06
CA ASN A 36 -11.72 14.21 -5.75
C ASN A 36 -10.86 14.98 -6.75
N ALA A 37 -9.60 15.23 -6.42
CA ALA A 37 -8.66 15.90 -7.32
C ALA A 37 -8.41 15.07 -8.59
N LEU A 38 -8.21 13.76 -8.44
CA LEU A 38 -8.02 12.84 -9.56
C LEU A 38 -9.27 12.79 -10.45
N GLU A 39 -10.44 12.64 -9.86
CA GLU A 39 -11.73 12.61 -10.57
C GLU A 39 -12.03 13.91 -11.34
N ASN A 40 -11.59 15.05 -10.81
CA ASN A 40 -11.71 16.34 -11.47
C ASN A 40 -10.59 16.66 -12.48
N GLY A 41 -9.66 15.72 -12.69
CA GLY A 41 -8.56 15.89 -13.65
C GLY A 41 -7.50 16.90 -13.21
N ASN A 42 -7.37 17.16 -11.91
CA ASN A 42 -6.36 18.09 -11.38
C ASN A 42 -4.95 17.51 -11.41
N GLY A 43 -4.78 16.22 -11.69
CA GLY A 43 -3.52 15.55 -11.91
C GLY A 43 -3.72 14.33 -12.81
N VAL A 44 -2.65 13.84 -13.40
CA VAL A 44 -2.71 12.72 -14.37
C VAL A 44 -2.69 11.35 -13.70
N ALA A 45 -2.19 11.26 -12.46
CA ALA A 45 -2.18 10.04 -11.66
C ALA A 45 -2.10 10.37 -10.17
N TRP A 46 -2.53 9.41 -9.36
CA TRP A 46 -2.45 9.45 -7.90
C TRP A 46 -1.46 8.39 -7.42
N ALA A 47 -0.44 8.82 -6.67
CA ALA A 47 0.53 7.95 -6.04
C ALA A 47 0.20 7.80 -4.55
N ASN A 48 -0.04 6.56 -4.12
CA ASN A 48 -0.35 6.20 -2.74
C ASN A 48 -0.07 4.71 -2.50
N ASP A 49 -0.37 4.23 -1.29
CA ASP A 49 -0.25 2.82 -0.93
C ASP A 49 -1.05 1.93 -1.91
N ASN A 50 -0.53 0.76 -2.21
CA ASN A 50 -1.14 -0.15 -3.17
C ASN A 50 -2.58 -0.53 -2.82
N THR A 51 -2.91 -0.76 -1.55
CA THR A 51 -4.27 -1.03 -1.08
C THR A 51 -5.26 0.07 -1.48
N GLU A 52 -4.87 1.34 -1.35
CA GLU A 52 -5.74 2.48 -1.67
C GLU A 52 -5.97 2.62 -3.18
N VAL A 53 -4.90 2.52 -3.99
CA VAL A 53 -5.02 2.71 -5.43
C VAL A 53 -5.68 1.52 -6.13
N ILE A 54 -5.46 0.29 -5.62
CA ILE A 54 -6.13 -0.92 -6.11
C ILE A 54 -7.63 -0.84 -5.83
N ALA A 55 -8.02 -0.60 -4.58
CA ALA A 55 -9.42 -0.48 -4.21
C ALA A 55 -10.13 0.63 -4.98
N PHE A 56 -9.48 1.79 -5.18
CA PHE A 56 -10.02 2.86 -5.98
C PHE A 56 -10.24 2.45 -7.44
N ALA A 57 -9.24 1.85 -8.08
CA ALA A 57 -9.32 1.44 -9.48
C ALA A 57 -10.39 0.37 -9.72
N LEU A 58 -10.58 -0.57 -8.79
CA LEU A 58 -11.61 -1.61 -8.89
C LEU A 58 -13.03 -1.08 -8.69
N GLN A 59 -13.19 0.01 -7.92
CA GLN A 59 -14.50 0.61 -7.62
C GLN A 59 -14.91 1.72 -8.60
N ASN A 60 -13.99 2.19 -9.44
CA ASN A 60 -14.23 3.33 -10.33
C ASN A 60 -13.84 2.98 -11.77
N GLU A 61 -14.81 2.95 -12.67
CA GLU A 61 -14.58 2.71 -14.09
C GLU A 61 -13.68 3.81 -14.70
N GLY A 62 -12.79 3.41 -15.61
CA GLY A 62 -11.89 4.32 -16.30
C GLY A 62 -10.55 4.55 -15.61
N TYR A 63 -10.33 3.93 -14.45
CA TYR A 63 -9.06 3.96 -13.73
C TYR A 63 -8.39 2.60 -13.71
N THR A 64 -7.07 2.59 -13.65
CA THR A 64 -6.25 1.39 -13.55
C THR A 64 -5.00 1.66 -12.73
N VAL A 65 -4.42 0.63 -12.14
CA VAL A 65 -3.11 0.70 -11.50
C VAL A 65 -2.04 0.58 -12.57
N GLY A 66 -1.42 1.69 -12.95
CA GLY A 66 -0.41 1.73 -14.01
C GLY A 66 0.97 1.26 -13.56
N ILE A 67 1.33 1.53 -12.31
CA ILE A 67 2.60 1.13 -11.69
C ILE A 67 2.29 0.44 -10.37
N PRO A 68 2.31 -0.90 -10.31
CA PRO A 68 1.94 -1.66 -9.11
C PRO A 68 3.01 -1.60 -8.02
N THR A 69 4.27 -1.35 -8.38
CA THR A 69 5.39 -1.26 -7.46
C THR A 69 6.22 -0.01 -7.74
N LEU A 70 6.27 0.91 -6.79
CA LEU A 70 7.03 2.14 -6.88
C LEU A 70 8.06 2.21 -5.74
N GLY A 71 9.34 2.05 -6.08
CA GLY A 71 10.44 2.01 -5.11
C GLY A 71 10.61 0.65 -4.42
N SER A 72 11.12 0.66 -3.19
CA SER A 72 11.26 -0.54 -2.37
C SER A 72 9.90 -0.96 -1.80
N GLN A 73 9.70 -2.25 -1.67
CA GLN A 73 8.53 -2.79 -1.00
C GLN A 73 8.67 -2.61 0.52
N ASP A 74 7.69 -1.95 1.12
CA ASP A 74 7.54 -1.81 2.57
C ASP A 74 6.40 -2.69 3.06
N THR A 75 6.50 -3.16 4.31
CA THR A 75 5.46 -3.95 4.97
C THR A 75 4.87 -3.20 6.15
N ILE A 76 3.57 -3.40 6.39
CA ILE A 76 2.91 -2.94 7.61
C ILE A 76 3.18 -4.00 8.69
N ALA A 77 3.61 -3.57 9.87
CA ALA A 77 3.96 -4.46 10.96
C ALA A 77 3.37 -3.97 12.29
N PRO A 78 3.05 -4.90 13.23
CA PRO A 78 2.71 -4.54 14.59
C PRO A 78 3.86 -3.81 15.29
N ALA A 79 3.55 -2.82 16.11
CA ALA A 79 4.53 -2.11 16.92
C ALA A 79 4.30 -2.35 18.41
N VAL A 80 5.39 -2.51 19.16
CA VAL A 80 5.36 -2.66 20.61
C VAL A 80 6.12 -1.51 21.28
N THR A 81 5.83 -1.25 22.55
CA THR A 81 6.61 -0.30 23.34
C THR A 81 8.06 -0.73 23.40
N LYS A 82 8.98 0.20 23.17
CA LYS A 82 10.42 -0.06 23.22
C LYS A 82 10.83 -0.69 24.56
N GLY A 83 11.57 -1.80 24.48
CA GLY A 83 11.99 -2.57 25.64
C GLY A 83 11.04 -3.69 26.07
N ASN A 84 9.84 -3.81 25.46
CA ASN A 84 8.95 -4.94 25.68
C ASN A 84 9.31 -6.12 24.76
N GLU A 85 10.50 -6.69 24.99
CA GLU A 85 11.03 -7.78 24.15
C GLU A 85 10.22 -9.08 24.27
N THR A 86 9.60 -9.31 25.43
CA THR A 86 8.76 -10.50 25.60
C THR A 86 7.57 -10.50 24.64
N LEU A 87 6.86 -9.37 24.52
CA LEU A 87 5.74 -9.24 23.60
C LEU A 87 6.22 -9.23 22.14
N LEU A 88 7.34 -8.56 21.87
CA LEU A 88 7.91 -8.54 20.53
C LEU A 88 8.24 -9.95 20.03
N ASN A 89 8.94 -10.74 20.85
CA ASN A 89 9.31 -12.10 20.49
C ASN A 89 8.07 -12.99 20.30
N TRP A 90 7.08 -12.87 21.20
CA TRP A 90 5.84 -13.61 21.07
C TRP A 90 5.09 -13.28 19.77
N ILE A 91 4.97 -11.99 19.40
CA ILE A 91 4.34 -11.57 18.15
C ILE A 91 5.10 -12.12 16.93
N ASN A 92 6.43 -12.05 16.94
CA ASN A 92 7.24 -12.56 15.83
C ASN A 92 7.09 -14.08 15.68
N ASP A 93 7.07 -14.82 16.78
CA ASP A 93 6.89 -16.27 16.77
C ASP A 93 5.48 -16.64 16.26
N GLU A 94 4.45 -15.91 16.66
CA GLU A 94 3.08 -16.10 16.16
C GLU A 94 2.95 -15.79 14.66
N ILE A 95 3.50 -14.67 14.20
CA ILE A 95 3.48 -14.31 12.76
C ILE A 95 4.15 -15.43 11.94
N LYS A 96 5.27 -15.96 12.43
CA LYS A 96 5.97 -17.05 11.76
C LYS A 96 5.13 -18.33 11.72
N ALA A 97 4.52 -18.72 12.84
CA ALA A 97 3.65 -19.89 12.91
C ALA A 97 2.44 -19.77 12.01
N LEU A 98 1.79 -18.60 11.98
CA LEU A 98 0.68 -18.30 11.07
C LEU A 98 1.10 -18.39 9.60
N GLY A 99 2.32 -17.96 9.27
CA GLY A 99 2.87 -18.08 7.92
C GLY A 99 3.08 -19.53 7.47
N GLU A 100 3.50 -20.42 8.38
CA GLU A 100 3.62 -21.86 8.10
C GLU A 100 2.25 -22.49 7.74
N GLU A 101 1.18 -21.94 8.26
CA GLU A 101 -0.21 -22.37 8.01
C GLU A 101 -0.85 -21.68 6.79
N GLN A 102 -0.15 -20.75 6.14
CA GLN A 102 -0.70 -19.88 5.08
C GLN A 102 -1.95 -19.13 5.53
N PHE A 103 -1.92 -18.63 6.78
CA PHE A 103 -3.08 -18.01 7.40
C PHE A 103 -3.52 -16.73 6.68
N PHE A 104 -2.55 -15.87 6.33
CA PHE A 104 -2.87 -14.59 5.73
C PHE A 104 -3.40 -14.69 4.30
N HIS A 105 -2.98 -15.69 3.50
CA HIS A 105 -3.60 -15.98 2.21
C HIS A 105 -5.05 -16.47 2.39
N LYS A 106 -5.29 -17.41 3.29
CA LYS A 106 -6.66 -17.88 3.57
C LYS A 106 -7.57 -16.77 4.06
N ASP A 107 -7.07 -15.89 4.94
CA ASP A 107 -7.82 -14.75 5.43
C ASP A 107 -8.11 -13.75 4.30
N TYR A 108 -7.16 -13.51 3.40
CA TYR A 108 -7.36 -12.71 2.21
C TYR A 108 -8.46 -13.27 1.30
N GLU A 109 -8.40 -14.56 0.99
CA GLU A 109 -9.42 -15.25 0.19
C GLU A 109 -10.83 -15.16 0.79
N GLU A 110 -10.92 -15.24 2.12
CA GLU A 110 -12.21 -15.21 2.84
C GLU A 110 -12.76 -13.78 3.03
N THR A 111 -11.90 -12.77 3.19
CA THR A 111 -12.33 -11.46 3.67
C THR A 111 -11.99 -10.29 2.75
N LEU A 112 -10.96 -10.37 1.93
CA LEU A 112 -10.40 -9.25 1.18
C LEU A 112 -10.51 -9.36 -0.34
N VAL A 113 -10.72 -10.56 -0.89
CA VAL A 113 -10.78 -10.78 -2.33
C VAL A 113 -11.87 -9.96 -3.03
N ASP A 114 -13.00 -9.74 -2.37
CA ASP A 114 -14.10 -8.91 -2.92
C ASP A 114 -13.71 -7.43 -3.01
N THR A 115 -12.76 -6.98 -2.19
CA THR A 115 -12.31 -5.58 -2.15
C THR A 115 -11.12 -5.30 -3.06
N TYR A 116 -10.18 -6.24 -3.13
CA TYR A 116 -8.89 -6.02 -3.81
C TYR A 116 -8.69 -6.91 -5.04
N GLY A 117 -9.54 -7.93 -5.23
CA GLY A 117 -9.42 -8.89 -6.33
C GLY A 117 -8.37 -9.98 -6.07
N ALA A 118 -8.54 -11.14 -6.67
CA ALA A 118 -7.61 -12.27 -6.53
C ALA A 118 -6.24 -12.00 -7.18
N ASP A 119 -6.18 -11.17 -8.22
CA ASP A 119 -4.95 -10.88 -8.96
C ASP A 119 -3.89 -10.11 -8.14
N TYR A 120 -4.30 -9.48 -7.03
CA TYR A 120 -3.40 -8.70 -6.17
C TYR A 120 -2.98 -9.40 -4.89
N GLU A 121 -3.47 -10.62 -4.64
CA GLU A 121 -3.21 -11.37 -3.41
C GLU A 121 -1.72 -11.48 -3.08
N ASP A 122 -0.91 -12.01 -4.01
CA ASP A 122 0.53 -12.17 -3.83
C ASP A 122 1.29 -10.86 -3.59
N SER A 123 0.73 -9.73 -4.01
CA SER A 123 1.33 -8.40 -3.81
C SER A 123 0.92 -7.73 -2.50
N LEU A 124 -0.17 -8.18 -1.89
CA LEU A 124 -0.75 -7.61 -0.68
C LEU A 124 -0.50 -8.46 0.56
N VAL A 125 -0.27 -9.77 0.39
CA VAL A 125 -0.08 -10.71 1.50
C VAL A 125 1.40 -10.99 1.72
N VAL A 126 1.81 -10.97 2.99
CA VAL A 126 3.16 -11.37 3.43
C VAL A 126 3.02 -12.46 4.48
N GLU A 127 3.45 -13.67 4.16
CA GLU A 127 3.44 -14.80 5.10
C GLU A 127 4.73 -14.85 5.93
N GLY A 128 4.57 -15.21 7.20
CA GLY A 128 5.69 -15.40 8.13
C GLY A 128 6.53 -14.15 8.43
N GLY A 129 6.11 -12.98 7.96
CA GLY A 129 6.86 -11.74 8.09
C GLY A 129 8.06 -11.62 7.13
N GLU A 130 8.15 -12.50 6.14
CA GLU A 130 9.22 -12.50 5.13
C GLU A 130 8.68 -12.02 3.78
N VAL A 131 9.22 -10.90 3.30
CA VAL A 131 8.93 -10.41 1.95
C VAL A 131 9.61 -11.32 0.94
N ALA A 132 8.86 -11.85 -0.02
CA ALA A 132 9.43 -12.66 -1.09
C ALA A 132 10.52 -11.88 -1.84
N ALA A 133 11.69 -12.50 -2.01
CA ALA A 133 12.76 -11.90 -2.80
C ALA A 133 12.28 -11.73 -4.25
N GLN A 134 12.31 -10.49 -4.74
CA GLN A 134 12.00 -10.16 -6.12
C GLN A 134 13.11 -10.58 -7.07
#